data_f337ede4e7a79749aeb424343c16c961
#
_entry.id   f337ede4e7a79749aeb424343c16c961
#
_cell.length_a   1.000
_cell.length_b   1.000
_cell.length_c   1.000
_cell.angle_alpha   90.00
_cell.angle_beta   90.00
_cell.angle_gamma   90.00
#
_symmetry.space_group_name_H-M   'P 1'
#
loop_
_entity.id
_entity.type
_entity.pdbx_description
1 polymer ?
#
loop_
_entity_poly.entity_id
_entity_poly.type
_entity_poly.pdbx_seq_one_letter_code
_entity_poly.pdbx_strand_id
1 'polypeptide(L)'
;LGETICYVENGKLTKLVISIYNRGDNGQITDEEFIGKLRATANALNNVFKVNGVVANRKSDPTRSTYDIGGMRWKTQGTQTLMEYSVKNQGARTVPTAEYIRLTIIPATSSEQANKSIHKFERKKRPIDNVISSANGGKEITGIPMVDQGQKGYCAAATTARVMGYYGYEQLDQHQIAQWAKTDSTGGTSMDEMMKGIRRVLHD
;
A
#
# COMPACT_ATOMS: atom_id res chain seq x y z
N LEU A 1 17.46 2.03 -2.38
CA LEU A 1 16.13 2.50 -2.04
C LEU A 1 15.21 2.11 -3.18
N GLY A 2 14.05 1.57 -2.83
CA GLY A 2 13.02 1.23 -3.80
C GLY A 2 12.24 2.46 -4.27
N GLU A 3 11.06 2.20 -4.84
CA GLU A 3 10.18 3.23 -5.37
C GLU A 3 9.71 4.21 -4.30
N THR A 4 9.60 5.47 -4.68
CA THR A 4 9.13 6.55 -3.82
C THR A 4 7.94 7.25 -4.49
N ILE A 5 6.79 7.30 -3.81
CA ILE A 5 5.57 7.93 -4.30
C ILE A 5 5.30 9.18 -3.46
N CYS A 6 5.19 10.33 -4.13
CA CYS A 6 4.88 11.61 -3.52
C CYS A 6 3.41 11.97 -3.79
N TYR A 7 2.64 12.22 -2.74
CA TYR A 7 1.29 12.74 -2.85
C TYR A 7 1.31 14.24 -2.60
N VAL A 8 0.85 15.00 -3.59
CA VAL A 8 0.87 16.46 -3.57
C VAL A 8 -0.56 16.98 -3.76
N GLU A 9 -1.01 17.82 -2.85
CA GLU A 9 -2.30 18.50 -2.93
C GLU A 9 -2.07 20.02 -2.82
N ASN A 10 -2.62 20.77 -3.75
CA ASN A 10 -2.46 22.23 -3.80
C ASN A 10 -0.97 22.68 -3.72
N GLY A 11 -0.08 21.97 -4.39
CA GLY A 11 1.36 22.25 -4.40
C GLY A 11 2.11 21.89 -3.10
N LYS A 12 1.45 21.25 -2.13
CA LYS A 12 2.06 20.82 -0.86
C LYS A 12 2.14 19.31 -0.78
N LEU A 13 3.29 18.81 -0.33
CA LEU A 13 3.46 17.38 -0.05
C LEU A 13 2.59 16.98 1.15
N THR A 14 1.65 16.06 0.93
CA THR A 14 0.72 15.59 1.97
C THR A 14 1.08 14.20 2.49
N LYS A 15 1.74 13.38 1.65
CA LYS A 15 2.19 12.04 2.03
C LYS A 15 3.35 11.60 1.15
N LEU A 16 4.31 10.92 1.75
CA LEU A 16 5.41 10.26 1.08
C LEU A 16 5.37 8.77 1.41
N VAL A 17 5.41 7.92 0.40
CA VAL A 17 5.48 6.47 0.58
C VAL A 17 6.77 5.97 -0.06
N ILE A 18 7.57 5.23 0.70
CA ILE A 18 8.85 4.69 0.25
C ILE A 18 8.81 3.16 0.39
N SER A 19 8.99 2.46 -0.70
CA SER A 19 9.18 1.01 -0.71
C SER A 19 10.62 0.69 -0.37
N ILE A 20 10.86 0.03 0.77
CA ILE A 20 12.20 -0.44 1.16
C ILE A 20 12.45 -1.83 0.57
N TYR A 21 11.44 -2.66 0.59
CA TYR A 21 11.41 -3.98 0.00
C TYR A 21 10.00 -4.32 -0.45
N ASN A 22 9.89 -4.96 -1.58
CA ASN A 22 8.66 -5.54 -2.09
C ASN A 22 9.02 -6.82 -2.85
N ARG A 23 8.45 -7.94 -2.45
CA ARG A 23 8.72 -9.25 -3.06
C ARG A 23 8.43 -9.26 -4.56
N GLY A 24 7.37 -8.56 -4.99
CA GLY A 24 7.00 -8.45 -6.40
C GLY A 24 8.06 -7.73 -7.26
N ASP A 25 8.90 -6.87 -6.66
CA ASP A 25 9.91 -6.08 -7.37
C ASP A 25 11.31 -6.67 -7.21
N ASN A 26 11.61 -7.14 -6.01
CA ASN A 26 12.97 -7.50 -5.59
C ASN A 26 13.19 -9.01 -5.56
N GLY A 27 12.14 -9.81 -5.82
CA GLY A 27 12.17 -11.25 -5.63
C GLY A 27 12.10 -11.64 -4.14
N GLN A 28 12.20 -12.93 -3.89
CA GLN A 28 12.19 -13.48 -2.54
C GLN A 28 13.55 -13.29 -1.89
N ILE A 29 13.56 -12.89 -0.63
CA ILE A 29 14.75 -12.77 0.22
C ILE A 29 14.63 -13.73 1.41
N THR A 30 15.77 -14.01 2.07
CA THR A 30 15.78 -14.80 3.29
C THR A 30 15.21 -14.04 4.47
N ASP A 31 14.81 -14.76 5.52
CA ASP A 31 14.32 -14.14 6.77
C ASP A 31 15.39 -13.27 7.42
N GLU A 32 16.66 -13.68 7.34
CA GLU A 32 17.79 -12.91 7.88
C GLU A 32 17.96 -11.57 7.13
N GLU A 33 17.87 -11.58 5.81
CA GLU A 33 17.94 -10.39 4.98
C GLU A 33 16.75 -9.46 5.26
N PHE A 34 15.55 -10.04 5.42
CA PHE A 34 14.35 -9.27 5.74
C PHE A 34 14.45 -8.58 7.10
N ILE A 35 14.83 -9.34 8.15
CA ILE A 35 15.04 -8.81 9.49
C ILE A 35 16.18 -7.78 9.49
N GLY A 36 17.25 -8.04 8.73
CA GLY A 36 18.35 -7.09 8.54
C GLY A 36 17.88 -5.76 7.97
N LYS A 37 17.05 -5.79 6.92
CA LYS A 37 16.44 -4.58 6.33
C LYS A 37 15.53 -3.84 7.31
N LEU A 38 14.69 -4.56 8.06
CA LEU A 38 13.83 -3.96 9.10
C LEU A 38 14.65 -3.23 10.17
N ARG A 39 15.67 -3.90 10.70
CA ARG A 39 16.55 -3.33 11.74
C ARG A 39 17.33 -2.12 11.22
N ALA A 40 17.92 -2.23 10.03
CA ALA A 40 18.66 -1.14 9.41
C ALA A 40 17.77 0.10 9.20
N THR A 41 16.55 -0.10 8.70
CA THR A 41 15.58 0.96 8.50
C THR A 41 15.16 1.60 9.82
N ALA A 42 14.82 0.81 10.83
CA ALA A 42 14.45 1.32 12.15
C ALA A 42 15.59 2.12 12.80
N ASN A 43 16.82 1.61 12.73
CA ASN A 43 18.00 2.30 13.28
C ASN A 43 18.27 3.62 12.55
N ALA A 44 18.14 3.64 11.22
CA ALA A 44 18.30 4.86 10.43
C ALA A 44 17.26 5.92 10.85
N LEU A 45 15.99 5.51 11.02
CA LEU A 45 14.92 6.42 11.46
C LEU A 45 15.14 6.91 12.89
N ASN A 46 15.56 6.04 13.83
CA ASN A 46 15.92 6.44 15.19
C ASN A 46 17.04 7.49 15.19
N ASN A 47 18.06 7.28 14.34
CA ASN A 47 19.18 8.22 14.23
C ASN A 47 18.77 9.56 13.63
N VAL A 48 17.94 9.54 12.57
CA VAL A 48 17.47 10.79 11.93
C VAL A 48 16.52 11.56 12.84
N PHE A 49 15.58 10.90 13.46
CA PHE A 49 14.55 11.53 14.27
C PHE A 49 14.99 11.81 15.72
N LYS A 50 16.11 11.21 16.16
CA LYS A 50 16.61 11.27 17.55
C LYS A 50 15.59 10.80 18.58
N VAL A 51 14.66 9.93 18.17
CA VAL A 51 13.65 9.27 19.01
C VAL A 51 13.53 7.82 18.59
N ASN A 52 13.24 6.95 19.54
CA ASN A 52 12.99 5.54 19.26
C ASN A 52 11.59 5.34 18.70
N GLY A 53 11.47 4.50 17.69
CA GLY A 53 10.18 4.07 17.18
C GLY A 53 9.41 3.25 18.20
N VAL A 54 8.10 3.45 18.24
CA VAL A 54 7.17 2.69 19.07
C VAL A 54 6.48 1.65 18.23
N VAL A 55 6.38 0.41 18.73
CA VAL A 55 5.67 -0.67 18.04
C VAL A 55 4.21 -0.25 17.84
N ALA A 56 3.79 -0.26 16.59
CA ALA A 56 2.41 -0.02 16.21
C ALA A 56 1.70 -1.38 16.14
N ASN A 57 1.09 -1.79 17.25
CA ASN A 57 0.28 -3.00 17.27
C ASN A 57 -0.97 -2.77 16.42
N ARG A 58 -1.02 -3.36 15.24
CA ARG A 58 -2.30 -3.62 14.59
C ARG A 58 -2.89 -4.87 15.26
N LYS A 59 -4.16 -4.79 15.66
CA LYS A 59 -4.95 -5.98 16.01
C LYS A 59 -5.07 -6.79 14.73
N SER A 60 -4.19 -7.77 14.55
CA SER A 60 -4.43 -8.80 13.54
C SER A 60 -5.68 -9.56 13.97
N ASP A 61 -6.67 -9.63 13.12
CA ASP A 61 -7.73 -10.60 13.29
C ASP A 61 -7.14 -11.98 12.94
N PRO A 62 -6.85 -12.85 13.92
CA PRO A 62 -6.19 -14.12 13.68
C PRO A 62 -7.03 -15.06 12.81
N THR A 63 -8.31 -14.76 12.59
CA THR A 63 -9.23 -15.62 11.83
C THR A 63 -9.27 -15.27 10.34
N ARG A 64 -8.73 -14.13 9.91
CA ARG A 64 -8.95 -13.59 8.56
C ARG A 64 -7.72 -13.36 7.71
N SER A 65 -6.53 -13.35 8.25
CA SER A 65 -5.35 -12.96 7.49
C SER A 65 -4.32 -14.07 7.34
N THR A 66 -4.03 -14.43 6.10
CA THR A 66 -2.87 -15.24 5.73
C THR A 66 -1.57 -14.44 5.89
N TYR A 67 -1.66 -13.15 6.27
CA TYR A 67 -0.55 -12.23 6.38
C TYR A 67 -0.47 -11.64 7.79
N ASP A 68 0.71 -11.71 8.38
CA ASP A 68 1.03 -10.97 9.59
C ASP A 68 1.56 -9.59 9.20
N ILE A 69 0.91 -8.55 9.70
CA ILE A 69 1.30 -7.16 9.45
C ILE A 69 1.81 -6.58 10.76
N GLY A 70 3.06 -6.16 10.76
CA GLY A 70 3.67 -5.44 11.86
C GLY A 70 4.03 -4.01 11.48
N GLY A 71 4.36 -3.19 12.46
CA GLY A 71 4.79 -1.82 12.21
C GLY A 71 5.47 -1.17 13.38
N MET A 72 6.17 -0.07 13.08
CA MET A 72 6.75 0.86 14.05
C MET A 72 6.41 2.28 13.65
N ARG A 73 6.17 3.13 14.64
CA ARG A 73 5.78 4.53 14.45
C ARG A 73 6.78 5.46 15.14
N TRP A 74 7.15 6.51 14.42
CA TRP A 74 7.92 7.64 14.93
C TRP A 74 7.05 8.89 14.84
N LYS A 75 7.05 9.69 15.87
CA LYS A 75 6.35 10.97 15.91
C LYS A 75 7.35 12.06 16.33
N THR A 76 7.49 13.06 15.47
CA THR A 76 8.29 14.25 15.72
C THR A 76 7.38 15.49 15.73
N GLN A 77 7.94 16.69 15.97
CA GLN A 77 7.16 17.94 15.88
C GLN A 77 6.64 18.21 14.47
N GLY A 78 7.37 17.79 13.42
CA GLY A 78 7.04 18.10 12.02
C GLY A 78 6.43 16.95 11.24
N THR A 79 6.65 15.70 11.66
CA THR A 79 6.26 14.52 10.87
C THR A 79 5.77 13.37 11.73
N GLN A 80 4.94 12.54 11.12
CA GLN A 80 4.61 11.22 11.62
C GLN A 80 5.06 10.19 10.57
N THR A 81 5.87 9.24 10.99
CA THR A 81 6.40 8.18 10.14
C THR A 81 5.91 6.82 10.62
N LEU A 82 5.39 6.03 9.71
CA LEU A 82 4.99 4.65 9.95
C LEU A 82 5.82 3.73 9.05
N MET A 83 6.57 2.83 9.65
CA MET A 83 7.16 1.68 8.96
C MET A 83 6.19 0.51 9.13
N GLU A 84 5.74 -0.03 8.01
CA GLU A 84 4.91 -1.23 7.97
C GLU A 84 5.67 -2.35 7.27
N TYR A 85 5.45 -3.56 7.72
CA TYR A 85 5.95 -4.75 7.05
C TYR A 85 4.91 -5.86 7.09
N SER A 86 4.99 -6.75 6.12
CA SER A 86 4.12 -7.91 6.04
C SER A 86 4.91 -9.16 5.71
N VAL A 87 4.55 -10.24 6.37
CA VAL A 87 5.00 -11.59 6.10
C VAL A 87 3.78 -12.47 5.85
N LYS A 88 3.90 -13.39 4.90
CA LYS A 88 2.84 -14.35 4.61
C LYS A 88 3.04 -15.59 5.45
N ASN A 89 2.06 -15.90 6.30
CA ASN A 89 1.98 -17.19 7.01
C ASN A 89 1.37 -18.24 6.10
N GLN A 90 2.16 -19.25 5.77
CA GLN A 90 1.71 -20.35 4.92
C GLN A 90 1.19 -21.56 5.72
N GLY A 91 0.94 -21.37 7.03
CA GLY A 91 0.52 -22.42 7.97
C GLY A 91 1.68 -22.96 8.82
N ALA A 92 1.37 -23.79 9.80
CA ALA A 92 2.29 -24.21 10.86
C ALA A 92 3.53 -25.02 10.40
N ARG A 93 3.64 -25.36 9.12
CA ARG A 93 4.72 -26.19 8.56
C ARG A 93 5.59 -25.50 7.51
N THR A 94 5.34 -24.24 7.21
CA THR A 94 6.09 -23.49 6.17
C THR A 94 6.70 -22.24 6.76
N VAL A 95 7.91 -21.90 6.31
CA VAL A 95 8.59 -20.66 6.68
C VAL A 95 7.75 -19.46 6.17
N PRO A 96 7.50 -18.45 7.01
CA PRO A 96 6.81 -17.24 6.58
C PRO A 96 7.57 -16.59 5.40
N THR A 97 6.86 -16.13 4.40
CA THR A 97 7.49 -15.45 3.26
C THR A 97 7.39 -13.94 3.45
N ALA A 98 8.54 -13.25 3.40
CA ALA A 98 8.60 -11.80 3.42
C ALA A 98 7.86 -11.20 2.22
N GLU A 99 6.96 -10.25 2.44
CA GLU A 99 6.16 -9.65 1.39
C GLU A 99 6.57 -8.20 1.09
N TYR A 100 6.61 -7.35 2.11
CA TYR A 100 7.05 -5.97 1.92
C TYR A 100 7.58 -5.31 3.21
N ILE A 101 8.35 -4.23 3.01
CA ILE A 101 8.70 -3.22 4.01
C ILE A 101 8.42 -1.86 3.37
N ARG A 102 7.58 -1.05 3.99
CA ARG A 102 7.14 0.24 3.49
C ARG A 102 7.24 1.31 4.57
N LEU A 103 7.69 2.50 4.18
CA LEU A 103 7.61 3.71 5.00
C LEU A 103 6.50 4.61 4.47
N THR A 104 5.69 5.13 5.38
CA THR A 104 4.74 6.21 5.10
C THR A 104 5.08 7.39 5.98
N ILE A 105 5.34 8.55 5.39
CA ILE A 105 5.68 9.79 6.08
C ILE A 105 4.59 10.82 5.77
N ILE A 106 4.02 11.41 6.81
CA ILE A 106 3.00 12.45 6.71
C ILE A 106 3.38 13.64 7.60
N PRO A 107 2.97 14.88 7.28
CA PRO A 107 3.11 16.02 8.18
C PRO A 107 2.38 15.78 9.50
N ALA A 108 2.94 16.26 10.63
CA ALA A 108 2.33 16.07 11.94
C ALA A 108 0.93 16.71 12.07
N THR A 109 0.68 17.77 11.31
CA THR A 109 -0.61 18.48 11.23
C THR A 109 -1.71 17.66 10.54
N SER A 110 -1.34 16.62 9.81
CA SER A 110 -2.28 15.72 9.10
C SER A 110 -2.69 14.50 9.94
N SER A 111 -2.32 14.46 11.22
CA SER A 111 -2.45 13.26 12.07
C SER A 111 -3.89 12.77 12.28
N GLU A 112 -4.90 13.64 12.13
CA GLU A 112 -6.31 13.23 12.23
C GLU A 112 -6.78 12.41 11.02
N GLN A 113 -6.20 12.64 9.85
CA GLN A 113 -6.54 11.88 8.64
C GLN A 113 -5.83 10.52 8.59
N ALA A 114 -4.64 10.39 9.17
CA ALA A 114 -3.90 9.13 9.20
C ALA A 114 -4.51 8.08 10.16
N ASN A 115 -5.31 8.51 11.13
CA ASN A 115 -6.02 7.63 12.07
C ASN A 115 -7.44 7.26 11.62
N LYS A 116 -7.93 7.88 10.54
CA LYS A 116 -9.18 7.41 9.94
C LYS A 116 -8.92 6.02 9.39
N SER A 117 -9.54 5.07 10.05
CA SER A 117 -9.40 3.65 9.80
C SER A 117 -9.50 3.35 8.30
N ILE A 118 -8.67 2.42 7.86
CA ILE A 118 -8.63 1.82 6.53
C ILE A 118 -10.01 1.36 6.00
N HIS A 119 -11.06 1.45 6.82
CA HIS A 119 -12.37 0.87 6.59
C HIS A 119 -13.52 1.86 6.40
N LYS A 120 -13.27 3.17 6.33
CA LYS A 120 -14.37 4.10 6.08
C LYS A 120 -14.36 4.56 4.63
N PHE A 121 -15.13 3.84 3.80
CA PHE A 121 -15.39 4.18 2.41
C PHE A 121 -16.30 5.42 2.35
N GLU A 122 -15.73 6.59 2.15
CA GLU A 122 -16.52 7.76 1.79
C GLU A 122 -16.64 7.82 0.26
N ARG A 123 -17.76 7.36 -0.23
CA ARG A 123 -18.15 7.49 -1.64
C ARG A 123 -18.38 8.98 -1.94
N LYS A 124 -17.37 9.67 -2.48
CA LYS A 124 -17.43 11.13 -2.71
C LYS A 124 -18.41 11.52 -3.84
N LYS A 125 -18.63 10.65 -4.83
CA LYS A 125 -19.55 10.87 -5.96
C LYS A 125 -20.08 9.54 -6.48
N ARG A 126 -21.28 9.59 -7.08
CA ARG A 126 -21.78 8.43 -7.83
C ARG A 126 -20.99 8.31 -9.13
N PRO A 127 -20.59 7.12 -9.57
CA PRO A 127 -19.83 6.95 -10.82
C PRO A 127 -20.48 7.59 -12.05
N ILE A 128 -21.82 7.58 -12.11
CA ILE A 128 -22.57 8.17 -13.23
C ILE A 128 -22.37 9.70 -13.33
N ASP A 129 -22.12 10.37 -12.23
CA ASP A 129 -21.91 11.84 -12.21
C ASP A 129 -20.59 12.25 -12.86
N ASN A 130 -19.71 11.29 -13.11
CA ASN A 130 -18.42 11.50 -13.77
C ASN A 130 -18.46 11.22 -15.28
N VAL A 131 -19.62 10.89 -15.84
CA VAL A 131 -19.77 10.66 -17.28
C VAL A 131 -20.07 11.98 -17.97
N ILE A 132 -19.19 12.41 -18.85
CA ILE A 132 -19.34 13.61 -19.67
C ILE A 132 -19.66 13.19 -21.11
N SER A 133 -20.67 13.83 -21.70
CA SER A 133 -20.96 13.66 -23.13
C SER A 133 -20.25 14.75 -23.91
N SER A 134 -19.47 14.38 -24.90
CA SER A 134 -18.80 15.30 -25.82
C SER A 134 -19.75 15.70 -26.98
N ALA A 135 -19.46 16.84 -27.61
CA ALA A 135 -20.28 17.39 -28.69
C ALA A 135 -20.44 16.46 -29.92
N ASN A 136 -19.50 15.53 -30.11
CA ASN A 136 -19.53 14.53 -31.18
C ASN A 136 -20.28 13.23 -30.81
N GLY A 137 -21.00 13.24 -29.66
CA GLY A 137 -21.75 12.07 -29.19
C GLY A 137 -20.90 11.04 -28.44
N GLY A 138 -19.61 11.25 -28.27
CA GLY A 138 -18.75 10.42 -27.43
C GLY A 138 -19.07 10.56 -25.94
N LYS A 139 -18.72 9.57 -25.15
CA LYS A 139 -18.80 9.63 -23.68
C LYS A 139 -17.42 9.44 -23.08
N GLU A 140 -17.10 10.27 -22.12
CA GLU A 140 -15.86 10.25 -21.37
C GLU A 140 -16.14 10.03 -19.88
N ILE A 141 -15.36 9.20 -19.23
CA ILE A 141 -15.40 9.00 -17.78
C ILE A 141 -14.24 9.80 -17.19
N THR A 142 -14.57 10.81 -16.38
CA THR A 142 -13.58 11.65 -15.70
C THR A 142 -13.34 11.19 -14.28
N GLY A 143 -12.26 11.70 -13.64
CA GLY A 143 -11.97 11.42 -12.24
C GLY A 143 -11.38 10.04 -11.96
N ILE A 144 -10.95 9.31 -12.97
CA ILE A 144 -10.20 8.06 -12.77
C ILE A 144 -8.78 8.45 -12.32
N PRO A 145 -8.33 8.04 -11.11
CA PRO A 145 -6.99 8.38 -10.64
C PRO A 145 -5.92 7.75 -11.53
N MET A 146 -4.83 8.48 -11.73
CA MET A 146 -3.67 7.91 -12.40
C MET A 146 -2.81 7.18 -11.39
N VAL A 147 -2.37 5.97 -11.75
CA VAL A 147 -1.44 5.16 -10.98
C VAL A 147 -0.30 4.76 -11.93
N ASP A 148 0.89 5.24 -11.63
CA ASP A 148 2.09 4.83 -12.36
C ASP A 148 2.52 3.45 -11.87
N GLN A 149 2.53 2.47 -12.77
CA GLN A 149 2.99 1.12 -12.43
C GLN A 149 4.51 0.99 -12.33
N GLY A 150 5.26 2.01 -12.82
CA GLY A 150 6.70 1.94 -12.95
C GLY A 150 7.15 0.89 -13.98
N GLN A 151 8.36 0.40 -13.82
CA GLN A 151 8.95 -0.62 -14.73
C GLN A 151 8.65 -2.07 -14.30
N LYS A 152 7.50 -2.27 -13.63
CA LYS A 152 7.12 -3.55 -13.02
C LYS A 152 6.02 -4.24 -13.82
N GLY A 153 5.87 -5.55 -13.63
CA GLY A 153 4.75 -6.33 -14.15
C GLY A 153 3.41 -6.05 -13.45
N TYR A 154 3.18 -4.80 -13.03
CA TYR A 154 2.04 -4.38 -12.21
C TYR A 154 0.85 -3.84 -13.01
N CYS A 155 0.81 -4.04 -14.33
CA CYS A 155 -0.28 -3.51 -15.17
C CYS A 155 -1.67 -3.85 -14.60
N ALA A 156 -1.90 -5.08 -14.19
CA ALA A 156 -3.16 -5.53 -13.61
C ALA A 156 -3.41 -4.89 -12.21
N ALA A 157 -2.39 -4.85 -11.35
CA ALA A 157 -2.50 -4.26 -10.03
C ALA A 157 -2.73 -2.74 -10.08
N ALA A 158 -1.99 -2.02 -10.95
CA ALA A 158 -2.15 -0.58 -11.14
C ALA A 158 -3.53 -0.24 -11.75
N THR A 159 -3.98 -1.01 -12.74
CA THR A 159 -5.33 -0.83 -13.32
C THR A 159 -6.40 -1.06 -12.25
N THR A 160 -6.26 -2.10 -11.44
CA THR A 160 -7.18 -2.38 -10.34
C THR A 160 -7.16 -1.26 -9.30
N ALA A 161 -5.99 -0.72 -8.94
CA ALA A 161 -5.88 0.42 -8.03
C ALA A 161 -6.62 1.65 -8.57
N ARG A 162 -6.50 1.94 -9.89
CA ARG A 162 -7.23 3.03 -10.55
C ARG A 162 -8.75 2.82 -10.47
N VAL A 163 -9.22 1.63 -10.79
CA VAL A 163 -10.65 1.29 -10.72
C VAL A 163 -11.15 1.39 -9.28
N MET A 164 -10.44 0.82 -8.34
CA MET A 164 -10.81 0.86 -6.93
C MET A 164 -10.82 2.31 -6.40
N GLY A 165 -9.80 3.11 -6.72
CA GLY A 165 -9.76 4.53 -6.37
C GLY A 165 -10.93 5.32 -6.98
N TYR A 166 -11.32 5.03 -8.22
CA TYR A 166 -12.50 5.64 -8.84
C TYR A 166 -13.80 5.33 -8.07
N TYR A 167 -13.91 4.14 -7.49
CA TYR A 167 -15.05 3.75 -6.65
C TYR A 167 -14.91 4.18 -5.19
N GLY A 168 -13.87 4.96 -4.82
CA GLY A 168 -13.69 5.51 -3.49
C GLY A 168 -12.80 4.70 -2.56
N TYR A 169 -12.13 3.66 -3.05
CA TYR A 169 -11.15 2.86 -2.30
C TYR A 169 -9.74 3.44 -2.45
N GLU A 170 -9.59 4.75 -2.22
CA GLU A 170 -8.35 5.52 -2.48
C GLU A 170 -7.12 5.08 -1.68
N GLN A 171 -7.32 4.31 -0.64
CA GLN A 171 -6.24 3.82 0.23
C GLN A 171 -5.62 2.49 -0.24
N LEU A 172 -6.20 1.87 -1.26
CA LEU A 172 -5.66 0.65 -1.84
C LEU A 172 -4.60 1.02 -2.87
N ASP A 173 -3.35 0.81 -2.51
CA ASP A 173 -2.25 1.01 -3.44
C ASP A 173 -1.97 -0.26 -4.29
N GLN A 174 -1.30 -0.06 -5.42
CA GLN A 174 -0.99 -1.14 -6.35
C GLN A 174 -0.14 -2.27 -5.71
N HIS A 175 0.68 -1.96 -4.70
CA HIS A 175 1.53 -2.97 -4.05
C HIS A 175 0.70 -3.89 -3.17
N GLN A 176 -0.30 -3.36 -2.45
CA GLN A 176 -1.24 -4.17 -1.69
C GLN A 176 -2.05 -5.08 -2.60
N ILE A 177 -2.53 -4.53 -3.72
CA ILE A 177 -3.29 -5.31 -4.72
C ILE A 177 -2.42 -6.40 -5.33
N ALA A 178 -1.17 -6.07 -5.71
CA ALA A 178 -0.22 -7.04 -6.23
C ALA A 178 0.07 -8.17 -5.23
N GLN A 179 0.18 -7.85 -3.95
CA GLN A 179 0.36 -8.82 -2.87
C GLN A 179 -0.84 -9.77 -2.78
N TRP A 180 -2.06 -9.24 -2.74
CA TRP A 180 -3.28 -10.06 -2.65
C TRP A 180 -3.50 -10.93 -3.89
N ALA A 181 -3.14 -10.41 -5.05
CA ALA A 181 -3.22 -11.11 -6.34
C ALA A 181 -2.01 -11.99 -6.62
N LYS A 182 -1.08 -12.12 -5.66
CA LYS A 182 0.15 -12.91 -5.79
C LYS A 182 0.93 -12.59 -7.06
N THR A 183 0.97 -11.31 -7.43
CA THR A 183 1.71 -10.83 -8.59
C THR A 183 3.16 -11.29 -8.51
N ASP A 184 3.65 -11.85 -9.60
CA ASP A 184 5.03 -12.28 -9.75
C ASP A 184 5.81 -11.23 -10.56
N SER A 185 7.10 -11.03 -10.23
CA SER A 185 7.97 -10.07 -10.92
C SER A 185 8.24 -10.45 -12.37
N THR A 186 8.11 -11.73 -12.71
CA THR A 186 8.39 -12.28 -14.05
C THR A 186 7.13 -12.67 -14.83
N GLY A 187 6.11 -13.16 -14.12
CA GLY A 187 4.88 -13.70 -14.73
C GLY A 187 3.67 -12.75 -14.64
N GLY A 188 3.78 -11.63 -13.93
CA GLY A 188 2.67 -10.71 -13.72
C GLY A 188 1.58 -11.28 -12.80
N THR A 189 0.32 -11.01 -13.11
CA THR A 189 -0.83 -11.44 -12.29
C THR A 189 -1.82 -12.22 -13.15
N SER A 190 -2.20 -13.43 -12.73
CA SER A 190 -3.28 -14.16 -13.38
C SER A 190 -4.64 -13.54 -13.05
N MET A 191 -5.60 -13.66 -13.95
CA MET A 191 -6.97 -13.17 -13.75
C MET A 191 -7.62 -13.81 -12.52
N ASP A 192 -7.41 -15.11 -12.32
CA ASP A 192 -7.99 -15.87 -11.21
C ASP A 192 -7.48 -15.39 -9.84
N GLU A 193 -6.17 -15.17 -9.70
CA GLU A 193 -5.59 -14.64 -8.47
C GLU A 193 -6.01 -13.18 -8.22
N MET A 194 -6.13 -12.36 -9.28
CA MET A 194 -6.65 -11.00 -9.15
C MET A 194 -8.10 -11.01 -8.65
N MET A 195 -8.96 -11.83 -9.23
CA MET A 195 -10.35 -11.97 -8.79
C MET A 195 -10.47 -12.45 -7.34
N LYS A 196 -9.63 -13.40 -6.92
CA LYS A 196 -9.56 -13.84 -5.53
C LYS A 196 -9.09 -12.73 -4.60
N GLY A 197 -8.08 -11.96 -5.00
CA GLY A 197 -7.58 -10.81 -4.26
C GLY A 197 -8.65 -9.74 -4.05
N ILE A 198 -9.33 -9.33 -5.13
CA ILE A 198 -10.38 -8.29 -5.08
C ILE A 198 -11.56 -8.74 -4.21
N ARG A 199 -12.01 -9.98 -4.36
CA ARG A 199 -13.12 -10.50 -3.54
C ARG A 199 -12.84 -10.44 -2.05
N ARG A 200 -11.62 -10.71 -1.60
CA ARG A 200 -11.23 -10.59 -0.18
C ARG A 200 -11.39 -9.15 0.32
N VAL A 201 -11.07 -8.17 -0.51
CA VAL A 201 -11.16 -6.74 -0.16
C VAL A 201 -12.61 -6.27 -0.08
N LEU A 202 -13.47 -6.74 -0.98
CA LEU A 202 -14.86 -6.29 -1.08
C LEU A 202 -15.78 -6.97 -0.07
N HIS A 203 -15.38 -8.09 0.52
CA HIS A 203 -16.17 -8.86 1.50
C HIS A 203 -15.78 -8.61 2.96
N ASP A 204 -14.72 -7.85 3.20
CA ASP A 204 -14.30 -7.34 4.51
C ASP A 204 -14.82 -5.91 4.74
#